data_dff14131db893350fd74215d0f6d5997
#
_entry.id   dff14131db893350fd74215d0f6d5997
#
_cell.length_a   1.000
_cell.length_b   1.000
_cell.length_c   1.000
_cell.angle_alpha   90.00
_cell.angle_beta   90.00
_cell.angle_gamma   90.00
#
_symmetry.space_group_name_H-M   'P 1'
#
loop_
_entity.id
_entity.type
_entity.pdbx_description
1 polymer ?
#
loop_
_entity_poly.entity_id
_entity_poly.type
_entity_poly.pdbx_seq_one_letter_code
_entity_poly.pdbx_strand_id
1 'polypeptide(L)'
;MRFGFDIDDTLINLRQHAFHIYNKKLKKDVPIDVFDTIETLEIHEPFGLSKKEGNQMWIDSMEEIYFTDCPAYPDAIEVLQELHKEGHEIFYITARPANHCEETKKWVENAGFPVQEGRFFCGMKDEEKIHTIKDLKLDFYFDDKPNVLNTLTEEPVQLYVRHQNYNKDLDMPRLTNWSELKEIIEKHNDQK
;
A
#
# COMPACT_ATOMS: atom_id res chain seq x y z
N MET A 1 -5.16 20.25 -0.52
CA MET A 1 -5.96 19.00 -0.50
C MET A 1 -5.37 18.03 0.49
N ARG A 2 -6.17 17.04 0.90
CA ARG A 2 -5.82 16.01 1.90
C ARG A 2 -5.79 14.64 1.23
N PHE A 3 -4.62 14.03 1.16
CA PHE A 3 -4.38 12.75 0.50
C PHE A 3 -4.09 11.67 1.53
N GLY A 4 -4.81 10.56 1.48
CA GLY A 4 -4.55 9.38 2.29
C GLY A 4 -4.00 8.24 1.44
N PHE A 5 -3.01 7.53 1.97
CA PHE A 5 -2.36 6.41 1.30
C PHE A 5 -2.23 5.23 2.25
N ASP A 6 -2.61 4.05 1.78
CA ASP A 6 -2.06 2.82 2.33
C ASP A 6 -0.57 2.70 1.95
N ILE A 7 0.17 1.82 2.59
CA ILE A 7 1.62 1.67 2.35
C ILE A 7 1.91 0.41 1.53
N ASP A 8 1.50 -0.75 2.05
CA ASP A 8 1.89 -2.05 1.52
C ASP A 8 1.15 -2.36 0.21
N ASP A 9 1.87 -2.71 -0.84
CA ASP A 9 1.35 -2.90 -2.21
C ASP A 9 0.60 -1.69 -2.81
N THR A 10 0.61 -0.57 -2.11
CA THR A 10 0.11 0.73 -2.59
C THR A 10 1.27 1.65 -2.95
N LEU A 11 2.13 2.01 -2.00
CA LEU A 11 3.31 2.85 -2.21
C LEU A 11 4.59 2.05 -2.45
N ILE A 12 4.66 0.86 -1.89
CA ILE A 12 5.82 -0.04 -1.94
C ILE A 12 5.41 -1.41 -2.47
N ASN A 13 6.31 -2.11 -3.15
CA ASN A 13 6.05 -3.41 -3.75
C ASN A 13 6.34 -4.55 -2.75
N LEU A 14 5.55 -4.58 -1.66
CA LEU A 14 5.82 -5.45 -0.52
C LEU A 14 5.72 -6.94 -0.84
N ARG A 15 4.66 -7.36 -1.55
CA ARG A 15 4.44 -8.78 -1.87
C ARG A 15 5.52 -9.33 -2.79
N GLN A 16 5.97 -8.55 -3.77
CA GLN A 16 7.08 -8.95 -4.63
C GLN A 16 8.39 -9.06 -3.84
N HIS A 17 8.65 -8.12 -2.93
CA HIS A 17 9.78 -8.19 -2.03
C HIS A 17 9.73 -9.46 -1.14
N ALA A 18 8.57 -9.76 -0.54
CA ALA A 18 8.36 -10.98 0.23
C ALA A 18 8.54 -12.25 -0.62
N PHE A 19 8.15 -12.23 -1.90
CA PHE A 19 8.37 -13.35 -2.82
C PHE A 19 9.87 -13.64 -3.02
N HIS A 20 10.70 -12.62 -3.13
CA HIS A 20 12.16 -12.79 -3.19
C HIS A 20 12.73 -13.34 -1.86
N ILE A 21 12.22 -12.88 -0.72
CA ILE A 21 12.60 -13.40 0.60
C ILE A 21 12.22 -14.88 0.73
N TYR A 22 11.03 -15.27 0.25
CA TYR A 22 10.59 -16.67 0.25
C TYR A 22 11.54 -17.55 -0.58
N ASN A 23 11.90 -17.10 -1.80
CA ASN A 23 12.88 -17.81 -2.63
C ASN A 23 14.18 -18.07 -1.86
N LYS A 24 14.72 -17.04 -1.23
CA LYS A 24 15.98 -17.11 -0.47
C LYS A 24 15.87 -18.06 0.73
N LYS A 25 14.85 -17.91 1.56
CA LYS A 25 14.67 -18.71 2.79
C LYS A 25 14.36 -20.17 2.51
N LEU A 26 13.56 -20.43 1.48
CA LEU A 26 13.17 -21.80 1.10
C LEU A 26 14.21 -22.46 0.17
N LYS A 27 15.27 -21.74 -0.22
CA LYS A 27 16.28 -22.18 -1.21
C LYS A 27 15.63 -22.70 -2.50
N LYS A 28 14.60 -21.95 -2.97
CA LYS A 28 13.90 -22.18 -4.22
C LYS A 28 14.32 -21.13 -5.23
N ASP A 29 14.04 -21.38 -6.49
CA ASP A 29 14.25 -20.47 -7.61
C ASP A 29 12.95 -20.38 -8.42
N VAL A 30 11.88 -19.92 -7.78
CA VAL A 30 10.60 -19.66 -8.44
C VAL A 30 10.76 -18.38 -9.25
N PRO A 31 10.58 -18.43 -10.59
CA PRO A 31 10.76 -17.26 -11.45
C PRO A 31 9.82 -16.10 -11.09
N ILE A 32 10.28 -14.87 -11.30
CA ILE A 32 9.51 -13.68 -10.93
C ILE A 32 8.24 -13.50 -11.76
N ASP A 33 8.23 -13.97 -13.00
CA ASP A 33 7.04 -13.96 -13.86
C ASP A 33 5.90 -14.80 -13.31
N VAL A 34 6.19 -15.78 -12.44
CA VAL A 34 5.17 -16.52 -11.70
C VAL A 34 4.45 -15.60 -10.69
N PHE A 35 5.18 -14.65 -10.07
CA PHE A 35 4.55 -13.66 -9.19
C PHE A 35 3.48 -12.86 -9.92
N ASP A 36 3.73 -12.48 -11.16
CA ASP A 36 2.80 -11.69 -11.97
C ASP A 36 1.52 -12.47 -12.35
N THR A 37 1.47 -13.78 -12.09
CA THR A 37 0.27 -14.62 -12.29
C THR A 37 -0.56 -14.82 -11.02
N ILE A 38 -0.09 -14.34 -9.86
CA ILE A 38 -0.78 -14.55 -8.56
C ILE A 38 -1.98 -13.60 -8.46
N GLU A 39 -3.18 -14.17 -8.44
CA GLU A 39 -4.45 -13.43 -8.33
C GLU A 39 -5.02 -13.40 -6.91
N THR A 40 -4.20 -13.74 -5.90
CA THR A 40 -4.56 -13.72 -4.48
C THR A 40 -3.63 -12.82 -3.69
N LEU A 41 -4.06 -12.38 -2.51
CA LEU A 41 -3.18 -11.63 -1.59
C LEU A 41 -2.00 -12.48 -1.11
N GLU A 42 -2.26 -13.76 -0.85
CA GLU A 42 -1.25 -14.70 -0.38
C GLU A 42 -0.32 -15.12 -1.53
N ILE A 43 0.97 -15.20 -1.23
CA ILE A 43 2.03 -15.53 -2.21
C ILE A 43 2.62 -16.93 -2.04
N HIS A 44 2.03 -17.78 -1.23
CA HIS A 44 2.62 -19.04 -0.77
C HIS A 44 2.51 -20.20 -1.77
N GLU A 45 1.48 -20.21 -2.62
CA GLU A 45 1.17 -21.34 -3.50
C GLU A 45 2.31 -21.70 -4.47
N PRO A 46 2.98 -20.77 -5.16
CA PRO A 46 4.09 -21.11 -6.04
C PRO A 46 5.25 -21.78 -5.34
N PHE A 47 5.35 -21.60 -4.03
CA PHE A 47 6.35 -22.26 -3.20
C PHE A 47 5.93 -23.65 -2.72
N GLY A 48 4.74 -24.13 -3.09
CA GLY A 48 4.19 -25.42 -2.65
C GLY A 48 3.85 -25.46 -1.16
N LEU A 49 3.61 -24.29 -0.55
CA LEU A 49 3.18 -24.17 0.83
C LEU A 49 1.66 -24.17 0.92
N SER A 50 1.12 -24.85 1.94
CA SER A 50 -0.28 -24.68 2.33
C SER A 50 -0.53 -23.29 2.87
N LYS A 51 -1.79 -22.85 2.94
CA LYS A 51 -2.17 -21.55 3.53
C LYS A 51 -1.62 -21.37 4.96
N LYS A 52 -1.65 -22.42 5.76
CA LYS A 52 -1.10 -22.40 7.13
C LYS A 52 0.41 -22.18 7.13
N GLU A 53 1.13 -22.89 6.29
CA GLU A 53 2.59 -22.76 6.16
C GLU A 53 2.96 -21.38 5.59
N GLY A 54 2.19 -20.89 4.61
CA GLY A 54 2.37 -19.55 4.05
C GLY A 54 2.18 -18.45 5.09
N ASN A 55 1.13 -18.55 5.92
CA ASN A 55 0.89 -17.60 7.01
C ASN A 55 2.03 -17.65 8.04
N GLN A 56 2.49 -18.84 8.40
CA GLN A 56 3.63 -18.99 9.33
C GLN A 56 4.91 -18.40 8.73
N MET A 57 5.17 -18.67 7.46
CA MET A 57 6.32 -18.14 6.74
C MET A 57 6.31 -16.60 6.70
N TRP A 58 5.12 -15.98 6.50
CA TRP A 58 4.97 -14.54 6.56
C TRP A 58 5.32 -13.98 7.95
N ILE A 59 4.75 -14.59 9.01
CA ILE A 59 5.00 -14.19 10.40
C ILE A 59 6.49 -14.31 10.74
N ASP A 60 7.12 -15.42 10.38
CA ASP A 60 8.54 -15.70 10.66
C ASP A 60 9.50 -14.81 9.85
N SER A 61 8.99 -14.16 8.81
CA SER A 61 9.77 -13.29 7.93
C SER A 61 9.37 -11.80 8.03
N MET A 62 8.42 -11.46 8.90
CA MET A 62 7.77 -10.15 8.95
C MET A 62 8.77 -9.00 9.09
N GLU A 63 9.76 -9.11 9.98
CA GLU A 63 10.78 -8.08 10.16
C GLU A 63 11.62 -7.88 8.89
N GLU A 64 12.00 -8.99 8.23
CA GLU A 64 12.76 -8.91 6.98
C GLU A 64 11.91 -8.34 5.84
N ILE A 65 10.62 -8.71 5.78
CA ILE A 65 9.69 -8.19 4.77
C ILE A 65 9.44 -6.69 4.95
N TYR A 66 9.25 -6.22 6.19
CA TYR A 66 8.85 -4.84 6.45
C TYR A 66 10.00 -3.84 6.50
N PHE A 67 11.21 -4.26 6.92
CA PHE A 67 12.26 -3.32 7.34
C PHE A 67 13.58 -3.47 6.59
N THR A 68 13.62 -4.30 5.53
CA THR A 68 14.77 -4.33 4.62
C THR A 68 14.53 -3.46 3.37
N ASP A 69 15.32 -3.64 2.32
CA ASP A 69 15.29 -2.83 1.10
C ASP A 69 14.07 -3.12 0.21
N CYS A 70 12.85 -2.98 0.76
CA CYS A 70 11.63 -3.09 -0.02
C CYS A 70 11.51 -1.89 -0.98
N PRO A 71 11.41 -2.11 -2.31
CA PRO A 71 11.38 -1.01 -3.25
C PRO A 71 10.03 -0.27 -3.21
N ALA A 72 10.09 1.07 -3.26
CA ALA A 72 8.92 1.86 -3.62
C ALA A 72 8.51 1.59 -5.07
N TYR A 73 7.22 1.76 -5.38
CA TYR A 73 6.82 1.79 -6.78
C TYR A 73 7.44 2.99 -7.50
N PRO A 74 7.72 2.86 -8.82
CA PRO A 74 8.25 3.98 -9.60
C PRO A 74 7.43 5.26 -9.40
N ASP A 75 8.11 6.39 -9.26
CA ASP A 75 7.57 7.75 -9.08
C ASP A 75 6.82 8.00 -7.76
N ALA A 76 6.57 6.98 -6.92
CA ALA A 76 5.77 7.14 -5.69
C ALA A 76 6.38 8.17 -4.72
N ILE A 77 7.68 8.10 -4.49
CA ILE A 77 8.37 9.01 -3.58
C ILE A 77 8.37 10.43 -4.14
N GLU A 78 8.76 10.59 -5.39
CA GLU A 78 8.86 11.87 -6.09
C GLU A 78 7.51 12.60 -6.11
N VAL A 79 6.45 11.89 -6.47
CA VAL A 79 5.09 12.45 -6.54
C VAL A 79 4.61 12.91 -5.16
N LEU A 80 4.81 12.10 -4.11
CA LEU A 80 4.43 12.50 -2.75
C LEU A 80 5.27 13.68 -2.24
N GLN A 81 6.56 13.73 -2.56
CA GLN A 81 7.41 14.88 -2.23
C GLN A 81 6.95 16.17 -2.94
N GLU A 82 6.52 16.09 -4.20
CA GLU A 82 5.96 17.21 -4.93
C GLU A 82 4.66 17.70 -4.28
N LEU A 83 3.71 16.81 -4.01
CA LEU A 83 2.47 17.15 -3.28
C LEU A 83 2.76 17.86 -1.96
N HIS A 84 3.76 17.36 -1.22
CA HIS A 84 4.17 17.99 0.03
C HIS A 84 4.72 19.40 -0.18
N LYS A 85 5.58 19.61 -1.19
CA LYS A 85 6.14 20.92 -1.55
C LYS A 85 5.06 21.91 -1.99
N GLU A 86 3.98 21.43 -2.63
CA GLU A 86 2.82 22.21 -3.03
C GLU A 86 1.88 22.55 -1.86
N GLY A 87 2.20 22.09 -0.63
CA GLY A 87 1.46 22.39 0.58
C GLY A 87 0.25 21.47 0.82
N HIS A 88 0.18 20.34 0.15
CA HIS A 88 -0.84 19.33 0.42
C HIS A 88 -0.56 18.54 1.70
N GLU A 89 -1.63 18.02 2.30
CA GLU A 89 -1.57 17.21 3.50
C GLU A 89 -1.53 15.73 3.12
N ILE A 90 -0.49 15.02 3.58
CA ILE A 90 -0.24 13.61 3.27
C ILE A 90 -0.45 12.77 4.51
N PHE A 91 -1.34 11.79 4.43
CA PHE A 91 -1.68 10.87 5.51
C PHE A 91 -1.34 9.45 5.12
N TYR A 92 -0.60 8.74 5.97
CA TYR A 92 -0.34 7.31 5.85
C TYR A 92 -1.28 6.55 6.78
N ILE A 93 -1.98 5.54 6.24
CA ILE A 93 -3.00 4.78 6.98
C ILE A 93 -2.77 3.29 6.69
N THR A 94 -2.06 2.61 7.59
CA THR A 94 -1.61 1.23 7.38
C THR A 94 -2.13 0.27 8.44
N ALA A 95 -2.40 -0.98 8.03
CA ALA A 95 -2.78 -2.08 8.92
C ALA A 95 -1.57 -2.86 9.49
N ARG A 96 -0.34 -2.34 9.35
CA ARG A 96 0.82 -2.97 10.00
C ARG A 96 0.61 -3.09 11.51
N PRO A 97 1.09 -4.16 12.17
CA PRO A 97 0.87 -4.38 13.60
C PRO A 97 1.35 -3.22 14.48
N ALA A 98 0.63 -2.93 15.55
CA ALA A 98 0.87 -1.80 16.43
C ALA A 98 2.29 -1.76 17.02
N ASN A 99 2.88 -2.92 17.30
CA ASN A 99 4.25 -3.03 17.80
C ASN A 99 5.33 -2.65 16.77
N HIS A 100 4.97 -2.53 15.49
CA HIS A 100 5.87 -2.13 14.39
C HIS A 100 5.66 -0.70 13.91
N CYS A 101 4.72 0.06 14.49
CA CYS A 101 4.33 1.37 13.97
C CYS A 101 5.46 2.40 14.00
N GLU A 102 6.20 2.50 15.09
CA GLU A 102 7.32 3.44 15.21
C GLU A 102 8.45 3.11 14.22
N GLU A 103 8.73 1.83 14.05
CA GLU A 103 9.74 1.36 13.10
C GLU A 103 9.27 1.57 11.66
N THR A 104 7.99 1.29 11.37
CA THR A 104 7.38 1.54 10.06
C THR A 104 7.47 3.03 9.69
N LYS A 105 7.13 3.93 10.61
CA LYS A 105 7.22 5.37 10.38
C LYS A 105 8.65 5.79 10.03
N LYS A 106 9.63 5.36 10.81
CA LYS A 106 11.06 5.64 10.56
C LYS A 106 11.52 5.06 9.22
N TRP A 107 11.05 3.85 8.89
CA TRP A 107 11.39 3.22 7.62
C TRP A 107 10.84 4.02 6.43
N VAL A 108 9.58 4.47 6.49
CA VAL A 108 8.94 5.31 5.46
C VAL A 108 9.69 6.65 5.29
N GLU A 109 10.07 7.29 6.41
CA GLU A 109 10.87 8.52 6.41
C GLU A 109 12.25 8.29 5.76
N ASN A 110 12.94 7.22 6.13
CA ASN A 110 14.26 6.87 5.60
C ASN A 110 14.23 6.48 4.11
N ALA A 111 13.13 5.91 3.64
CA ALA A 111 12.91 5.63 2.23
C ALA A 111 12.71 6.90 1.39
N GLY A 112 12.49 8.06 2.03
CA GLY A 112 12.35 9.35 1.38
C GLY A 112 10.92 9.86 1.23
N PHE A 113 9.93 9.17 1.77
CA PHE A 113 8.56 9.65 1.78
C PHE A 113 8.38 10.82 2.76
N PRO A 114 7.61 11.87 2.41
CA PRO A 114 7.39 13.01 3.29
C PRO A 114 6.39 12.66 4.40
N VAL A 115 6.85 12.47 5.63
CA VAL A 115 6.00 12.20 6.79
C VAL A 115 5.81 13.47 7.62
N GLN A 116 4.56 13.90 7.76
CA GLN A 116 4.18 15.07 8.55
C GLN A 116 3.74 14.64 9.96
N GLU A 117 4.03 15.46 10.96
CA GLU A 117 3.64 15.18 12.35
C GLU A 117 2.11 15.00 12.48
N GLY A 118 1.67 13.98 13.22
CA GLY A 118 0.27 13.68 13.43
C GLY A 118 -0.46 13.08 12.22
N ARG A 119 0.26 12.71 11.13
CA ARG A 119 -0.36 12.21 9.89
C ARG A 119 0.07 10.78 9.52
N PHE A 120 0.48 10.02 10.51
CA PHE A 120 0.85 8.61 10.35
C PHE A 120 -0.02 7.75 11.27
N PHE A 121 -0.89 6.94 10.69
CA PHE A 121 -1.87 6.09 11.36
C PHE A 121 -1.55 4.63 11.09
N CYS A 122 -1.35 3.86 12.16
CA CYS A 122 -0.88 2.49 12.10
C CYS A 122 -1.45 1.67 13.25
N GLY A 123 -1.38 0.35 13.17
CA GLY A 123 -1.79 -0.54 14.27
C GLY A 123 -3.28 -0.86 14.31
N MET A 124 -4.00 -0.50 13.26
CA MET A 124 -5.41 -0.79 13.10
C MET A 124 -5.62 -1.97 12.14
N LYS A 125 -6.75 -2.64 12.24
CA LYS A 125 -7.19 -3.62 11.25
C LYS A 125 -7.76 -2.92 10.02
N ASP A 126 -7.86 -3.65 8.90
CA ASP A 126 -8.44 -3.10 7.67
C ASP A 126 -9.86 -2.54 7.87
N GLU A 127 -10.70 -3.20 8.66
CA GLU A 127 -12.06 -2.74 8.97
C GLU A 127 -12.08 -1.45 9.83
N GLU A 128 -11.02 -1.20 10.59
CA GLU A 128 -10.90 -0.02 11.44
C GLU A 128 -10.41 1.21 10.67
N LYS A 129 -9.76 1.01 9.51
CA LYS A 129 -9.31 2.10 8.62
C LYS A 129 -10.45 3.04 8.25
N ILE A 130 -11.67 2.51 8.04
CA ILE A 130 -12.84 3.30 7.63
C ILE A 130 -13.11 4.47 8.61
N HIS A 131 -13.01 4.25 9.92
CA HIS A 131 -13.24 5.30 10.91
C HIS A 131 -12.18 6.40 10.80
N THR A 132 -10.92 6.02 10.71
CA THR A 132 -9.81 6.96 10.54
C THR A 132 -9.97 7.78 9.26
N ILE A 133 -10.28 7.14 8.13
CA ILE A 133 -10.45 7.81 6.83
C ILE A 133 -11.60 8.81 6.86
N LYS A 134 -12.74 8.47 7.48
CA LYS A 134 -13.87 9.36 7.68
C LYS A 134 -13.52 10.58 8.54
N ASP A 135 -12.86 10.35 9.66
CA ASP A 135 -12.52 11.43 10.62
C ASP A 135 -11.51 12.41 10.01
N LEU A 136 -10.61 11.91 9.15
CA LEU A 136 -9.61 12.71 8.47
C LEU A 136 -10.18 13.60 7.37
N LYS A 137 -11.40 13.35 6.87
CA LYS A 137 -12.04 14.12 5.77
C LYS A 137 -11.10 14.29 4.58
N LEU A 138 -10.60 13.18 4.07
CA LEU A 138 -9.68 13.16 2.94
C LEU A 138 -10.39 13.60 1.65
N ASP A 139 -9.67 14.31 0.77
CA ASP A 139 -10.14 14.55 -0.60
C ASP A 139 -9.91 13.29 -1.46
N PHE A 140 -8.78 12.59 -1.26
CA PHE A 140 -8.40 11.39 -2.00
C PHE A 140 -7.90 10.30 -1.05
N TYR A 141 -8.20 9.04 -1.38
CA TYR A 141 -7.64 7.88 -0.70
C TYR A 141 -7.23 6.79 -1.68
N PHE A 142 -6.03 6.26 -1.50
CA PHE A 142 -5.40 5.24 -2.33
C PHE A 142 -5.10 3.99 -1.50
N ASP A 143 -5.58 2.85 -1.95
CA ASP A 143 -5.37 1.54 -1.31
C ASP A 143 -5.39 0.44 -2.39
N ASP A 144 -4.79 -0.70 -2.13
CA ASP A 144 -4.79 -1.86 -3.03
C ASP A 144 -5.90 -2.86 -2.69
N LYS A 145 -6.45 -2.79 -1.47
CA LYS A 145 -7.36 -3.81 -0.92
C LYS A 145 -8.83 -3.55 -1.21
N PRO A 146 -9.52 -4.45 -1.96
CA PRO A 146 -10.94 -4.32 -2.24
C PRO A 146 -11.82 -4.24 -0.99
N ASN A 147 -11.48 -5.00 0.07
CA ASN A 147 -12.24 -5.00 1.31
C ASN A 147 -12.21 -3.66 2.04
N VAL A 148 -11.12 -2.90 1.95
CA VAL A 148 -11.03 -1.53 2.50
C VAL A 148 -11.83 -0.57 1.64
N LEU A 149 -11.55 -0.53 0.33
CA LEU A 149 -12.16 0.41 -0.60
C LEU A 149 -13.68 0.26 -0.69
N ASN A 150 -14.20 -0.97 -0.72
CA ASN A 150 -15.64 -1.23 -0.78
C ASN A 150 -16.40 -0.70 0.45
N THR A 151 -15.75 -0.56 1.60
CA THR A 151 -16.40 0.00 2.80
C THR A 151 -16.52 1.53 2.78
N LEU A 152 -15.85 2.18 1.82
CA LEU A 152 -15.75 3.64 1.71
C LEU A 152 -16.58 4.22 0.56
N THR A 153 -17.28 3.40 -0.21
CA THR A 153 -17.98 3.84 -1.44
C THR A 153 -19.06 4.90 -1.21
N GLU A 154 -19.64 4.96 0.00
CA GLU A 154 -20.65 5.96 0.38
C GLU A 154 -20.04 7.24 0.98
N GLU A 155 -18.71 7.29 1.11
CA GLU A 155 -18.03 8.43 1.70
C GLU A 155 -17.66 9.49 0.64
N PRO A 156 -17.58 10.77 1.01
CA PRO A 156 -17.29 11.86 0.04
C PRO A 156 -15.83 11.92 -0.42
N VAL A 157 -15.02 10.90 -0.12
CA VAL A 157 -13.62 10.79 -0.53
C VAL A 157 -13.51 10.20 -1.93
N GLN A 158 -12.61 10.72 -2.76
CA GLN A 158 -12.30 10.14 -4.07
C GLN A 158 -11.43 8.90 -3.87
N LEU A 159 -11.95 7.72 -4.20
CA LEU A 159 -11.29 6.44 -4.02
C LEU A 159 -10.56 6.00 -5.29
N TYR A 160 -9.33 5.57 -5.13
CA TYR A 160 -8.53 4.99 -6.20
C TYR A 160 -7.92 3.66 -5.75
N VAL A 161 -8.16 2.61 -6.54
CA VAL A 161 -7.49 1.33 -6.32
C VAL A 161 -6.09 1.36 -6.96
N ARG A 162 -5.05 1.09 -6.18
CA ARG A 162 -3.71 0.81 -6.74
C ARG A 162 -3.77 -0.54 -7.45
N HIS A 163 -3.44 -0.57 -8.74
CA HIS A 163 -3.55 -1.78 -9.56
C HIS A 163 -2.66 -2.90 -9.04
N GLN A 164 -3.29 -4.06 -8.79
CA GLN A 164 -2.66 -5.34 -8.47
C GLN A 164 -3.45 -6.45 -9.18
N ASN A 165 -2.83 -7.63 -9.40
CA ASN A 165 -3.53 -8.73 -10.06
C ASN A 165 -4.74 -9.25 -9.27
N TYR A 166 -4.66 -9.25 -7.93
CA TYR A 166 -5.75 -9.72 -7.06
C TYR A 166 -6.93 -8.73 -6.93
N ASN A 167 -6.79 -7.52 -7.43
CA ASN A 167 -7.87 -6.52 -7.41
C ASN A 167 -8.32 -6.10 -8.82
N LYS A 168 -7.91 -6.81 -9.86
CA LYS A 168 -8.18 -6.47 -11.27
C LYS A 168 -9.67 -6.33 -11.59
N ASP A 169 -10.52 -7.10 -10.90
CA ASP A 169 -11.97 -7.15 -11.12
C ASP A 169 -12.73 -6.08 -10.29
N LEU A 170 -12.05 -5.28 -9.49
CA LEU A 170 -12.68 -4.21 -8.73
C LEU A 170 -13.07 -3.06 -9.66
N ASP A 171 -14.37 -2.77 -9.73
CA ASP A 171 -14.93 -1.68 -10.54
C ASP A 171 -14.82 -0.34 -9.79
N MET A 172 -13.62 0.25 -9.86
CA MET A 172 -13.26 1.52 -9.23
C MET A 172 -12.25 2.29 -10.07
N PRO A 173 -12.17 3.64 -9.94
CA PRO A 173 -11.07 4.42 -10.49
C PRO A 173 -9.72 3.82 -10.08
N ARG A 174 -8.84 3.67 -11.07
CA ARG A 174 -7.62 2.87 -10.92
C ARG A 174 -6.38 3.72 -11.15
N LEU A 175 -5.39 3.57 -10.26
CA LEU A 175 -4.05 4.09 -10.43
C LEU A 175 -3.11 2.94 -10.82
N THR A 176 -2.54 3.02 -12.01
CA THR A 176 -1.56 2.04 -12.50
C THR A 176 -0.14 2.53 -12.26
N ASN A 177 0.11 3.81 -12.50
CA ASN A 177 1.41 4.46 -12.30
C ASN A 177 1.26 5.71 -11.43
N TRP A 178 2.19 5.96 -10.55
CA TRP A 178 2.13 7.14 -9.67
C TRP A 178 2.25 8.47 -10.42
N SER A 179 2.91 8.49 -11.59
CA SER A 179 2.96 9.66 -12.48
C SER A 179 1.57 10.14 -12.96
N GLU A 180 0.53 9.28 -12.93
CA GLU A 180 -0.85 9.62 -13.29
C GLU A 180 -1.54 10.52 -12.24
N LEU A 181 -1.00 10.59 -11.01
CA LEU A 181 -1.65 11.32 -9.91
C LEU A 181 -1.84 12.81 -10.21
N LYS A 182 -0.92 13.43 -10.93
CA LYS A 182 -1.03 14.84 -11.33
C LYS A 182 -2.25 15.08 -12.22
N GLU A 183 -2.46 14.23 -13.22
CA GLU A 183 -3.64 14.34 -14.11
C GLU A 183 -4.95 14.10 -13.34
N ILE A 184 -4.94 13.20 -12.36
CA ILE A 184 -6.09 12.93 -11.49
C ILE A 184 -6.47 14.20 -10.71
N ILE A 185 -5.48 14.89 -10.15
CA ILE A 185 -5.69 16.14 -9.39
C ILE A 185 -6.18 17.26 -10.29
N GLU A 186 -5.61 17.43 -11.48
CA GLU A 186 -6.02 18.43 -12.46
C GLU A 186 -7.48 18.23 -12.86
N LYS A 187 -7.87 17.00 -13.23
CA LYS A 187 -9.26 16.65 -13.57
C LYS A 187 -10.25 16.93 -12.44
N HIS A 188 -9.84 16.70 -11.19
CA HIS A 188 -10.68 17.00 -10.02
C HIS A 188 -10.86 18.51 -9.82
N ASN A 189 -9.83 19.30 -10.06
CA ASN A 189 -9.90 20.76 -9.94
C ASN A 189 -10.78 21.40 -11.02
N ASP A 190 -10.78 20.86 -12.24
CA ASP A 190 -11.60 21.34 -13.36
C ASP A 190 -13.10 21.03 -13.18
N GLN A 191 -13.46 20.15 -12.25
CA GLN A 191 -14.86 19.75 -11.96
C GLN A 191 -15.49 20.55 -10.79
N LYS A 192 -14.72 21.36 -10.09
CA LYS A 192 -15.17 22.22 -8.98
C LYS A 192 -15.43 23.65 -9.45
#